data_0b5e13b42640a91c41a3152f5e062bc7
#
_entry.id   0b5e13b42640a91c41a3152f5e062bc7
#
_cell.length_a   1.000
_cell.length_b   1.000
_cell.length_c   1.000
_cell.angle_alpha   90.00
_cell.angle_beta   90.00
_cell.angle_gamma   90.00
#
_symmetry.space_group_name_H-M   'P 1'
#
loop_
_entity.id
_entity.type
_entity.pdbx_description
1 polymer ?
#
loop_
_entity_poly.entity_id
_entity_poly.type
_entity_poly.pdbx_seq_one_letter_code
_entity_poly.pdbx_strand_id
1 'polypeptide(L)'
;MQLIARNYTFTHRITNSTLDGITHEDSLTLPPNGGNSINWLVGHMLLSRDDVFERLGIERVWTDKEATSAYDRGSALLTDSGKAVELSTLLDMFNQTQPRLLEAIEHLNSEPTEDGKLEEAVAFYNFHESYHLGQIAILRRVLGKESVIK
;
A
#
# COMPACT_ATOMS: atom_id res chain seq x y z
N MET A 1 -15.97 -10.13 7.93
CA MET A 1 -15.46 -8.83 7.42
C MET A 1 -15.02 -7.84 8.50
N GLN A 2 -15.65 -7.75 9.68
CA GLN A 2 -15.21 -6.81 10.76
C GLN A 2 -13.73 -6.97 11.15
N LEU A 3 -13.20 -8.20 11.20
CA LEU A 3 -11.79 -8.42 11.46
C LEU A 3 -10.89 -7.87 10.33
N ILE A 4 -11.33 -7.97 9.08
CA ILE A 4 -10.59 -7.43 7.93
C ILE A 4 -10.54 -5.90 8.00
N ALA A 5 -11.64 -5.22 8.33
CA ALA A 5 -11.66 -3.77 8.53
C ALA A 5 -10.68 -3.32 9.63
N ARG A 6 -10.63 -4.06 10.75
CA ARG A 6 -9.65 -3.82 11.82
C ARG A 6 -8.22 -4.03 11.36
N ASN A 7 -7.97 -5.09 10.58
CA ASN A 7 -6.64 -5.36 10.05
C ASN A 7 -6.18 -4.25 9.11
N TYR A 8 -7.03 -3.75 8.19
CA TYR A 8 -6.71 -2.59 7.36
C TYR A 8 -6.43 -1.34 8.21
N THR A 9 -7.17 -1.13 9.29
CA THR A 9 -6.92 -0.02 10.21
C THR A 9 -5.56 -0.15 10.90
N PHE A 10 -5.18 -1.35 11.33
CA PHE A 10 -3.86 -1.60 11.92
C PHE A 10 -2.74 -1.45 10.90
N THR A 11 -2.86 -2.08 9.74
CA THR A 11 -1.86 -2.01 8.67
C THR A 11 -1.62 -0.57 8.25
N HIS A 12 -2.70 0.18 8.01
CA HIS A 12 -2.63 1.59 7.64
C HIS A 12 -1.89 2.43 8.70
N ARG A 13 -2.28 2.31 9.98
CA ARG A 13 -1.64 3.03 11.08
C ARG A 13 -0.16 2.68 11.21
N ILE A 14 0.18 1.40 11.16
CA ILE A 14 1.57 0.94 11.29
C ILE A 14 2.38 1.35 10.06
N THR A 15 1.81 1.34 8.86
CA THR A 15 2.47 1.84 7.64
C THR A 15 2.85 3.30 7.79
N ASN A 16 1.91 4.18 8.18
CA ASN A 16 2.21 5.59 8.42
C ASN A 16 3.29 5.79 9.48
N SER A 17 3.20 5.08 10.62
CA SER A 17 4.22 5.16 11.67
C SER A 17 5.59 4.64 11.18
N THR A 18 5.62 3.61 10.34
CA THR A 18 6.86 3.05 9.79
C THR A 18 7.51 3.97 8.77
N LEU A 19 6.72 4.80 8.10
CA LEU A 19 7.19 5.78 7.12
C LEU A 19 7.51 7.14 7.74
N ASP A 20 7.15 7.37 9.01
CA ASP A 20 7.49 8.60 9.71
C ASP A 20 9.01 8.80 9.78
N GLY A 21 9.45 10.01 9.38
CA GLY A 21 10.87 10.37 9.30
C GLY A 21 11.64 9.70 8.15
N ILE A 22 10.97 9.03 7.19
CA ILE A 22 11.56 8.59 5.92
C ILE A 22 11.45 9.74 4.92
N THR A 23 12.58 10.20 4.40
CA THR A 23 12.60 11.22 3.34
C THR A 23 12.31 10.58 1.98
N HIS A 24 12.02 11.40 0.96
CA HIS A 24 11.87 10.90 -0.41
C HIS A 24 13.15 10.18 -0.86
N GLU A 25 14.32 10.76 -0.62
CA GLU A 25 15.62 10.17 -0.97
C GLU A 25 15.84 8.83 -0.23
N ASP A 26 15.58 8.77 1.09
CA ASP A 26 15.61 7.52 1.85
C ASP A 26 14.73 6.44 1.20
N SER A 27 13.54 6.83 0.74
CA SER A 27 12.56 5.91 0.18
C SER A 27 12.96 5.27 -1.15
N LEU A 28 13.92 5.87 -1.87
CA LEU A 28 14.47 5.36 -3.13
C LEU A 28 15.64 4.41 -2.93
N THR A 29 16.18 4.28 -1.72
CA THR A 29 17.28 3.38 -1.42
C THR A 29 16.88 1.94 -1.69
N LEU A 30 17.66 1.24 -2.52
CA LEU A 30 17.47 -0.18 -2.77
C LEU A 30 18.07 -1.03 -1.66
N PRO A 31 17.42 -2.18 -1.33
CA PRO A 31 18.03 -3.14 -0.41
C PRO A 31 19.34 -3.70 -0.97
N PRO A 32 20.37 -3.95 -0.12
CA PRO A 32 21.69 -4.40 -0.57
C PRO A 32 21.66 -5.77 -1.25
N ASN A 33 20.65 -6.60 -0.97
CA ASN A 33 20.48 -7.94 -1.53
C ASN A 33 19.46 -8.00 -2.67
N GLY A 34 19.12 -6.87 -3.27
CA GLY A 34 18.09 -6.77 -4.31
C GLY A 34 16.67 -6.66 -3.76
N GLY A 35 15.75 -6.27 -4.60
CA GLY A 35 14.34 -6.04 -4.26
C GLY A 35 13.93 -4.59 -4.48
N ASN A 36 12.71 -4.27 -4.10
CA ASN A 36 12.10 -2.97 -4.35
C ASN A 36 12.39 -1.97 -3.22
N SER A 37 12.45 -0.70 -3.57
CA SER A 37 12.59 0.41 -2.61
C SER A 37 11.29 0.65 -1.83
N ILE A 38 11.38 1.40 -0.72
CA ILE A 38 10.20 1.82 0.06
C ILE A 38 9.22 2.60 -0.84
N ASN A 39 9.71 3.50 -1.68
CA ASN A 39 8.88 4.28 -2.60
C ASN A 39 8.04 3.36 -3.50
N TRP A 40 8.69 2.36 -4.11
CA TRP A 40 7.98 1.39 -4.94
C TRP A 40 6.95 0.60 -4.13
N LEU A 41 7.30 0.15 -2.93
CA LEU A 41 6.38 -0.64 -2.09
C LEU A 41 5.12 0.15 -1.72
N VAL A 42 5.27 1.44 -1.36
CA VAL A 42 4.12 2.31 -1.03
C VAL A 42 3.22 2.51 -2.25
N GLY A 43 3.80 2.83 -3.42
CA GLY A 43 3.03 2.98 -4.65
C GLY A 43 2.33 1.68 -5.08
N HIS A 44 2.99 0.53 -4.92
CA HIS A 44 2.41 -0.78 -5.22
C HIS A 44 1.26 -1.16 -4.25
N MET A 45 1.38 -0.81 -2.97
CA MET A 45 0.27 -0.96 -2.02
C MET A 45 -0.91 -0.06 -2.38
N LEU A 46 -0.65 1.17 -2.83
CA LEU A 46 -1.70 2.08 -3.31
C LEU A 46 -2.42 1.51 -4.54
N LEU A 47 -1.69 0.99 -5.54
CA LEU A 47 -2.29 0.32 -6.70
C LEU A 47 -3.15 -0.87 -6.29
N SER A 48 -2.69 -1.65 -5.31
CA SER A 48 -3.44 -2.79 -4.80
C SER A 48 -4.76 -2.38 -4.13
N ARG A 49 -4.82 -1.22 -3.47
CA ARG A 49 -6.06 -0.64 -2.96
C ARG A 49 -6.98 -0.18 -4.08
N ASP A 50 -6.43 0.42 -5.11
CA ASP A 50 -7.19 0.81 -6.29
C ASP A 50 -7.77 -0.40 -7.05
N ASP A 51 -7.07 -1.55 -7.06
CA ASP A 51 -7.61 -2.79 -7.61
C ASP A 51 -8.79 -3.32 -6.77
N VAL A 52 -8.74 -3.16 -5.46
CA VAL A 52 -9.89 -3.46 -4.58
C VAL A 52 -11.06 -2.52 -4.90
N PHE A 53 -10.80 -1.22 -5.06
CA PHE A 53 -11.81 -0.24 -5.41
C PHE A 53 -12.50 -0.57 -6.72
N GLU A 54 -11.74 -0.89 -7.76
CA GLU A 54 -12.30 -1.28 -9.06
C GLU A 54 -13.23 -2.49 -8.94
N ARG A 55 -12.85 -3.52 -8.16
CA ARG A 55 -13.69 -4.70 -7.89
C ARG A 55 -14.97 -4.36 -7.13
N LEU A 56 -14.91 -3.36 -6.27
CA LEU A 56 -16.05 -2.88 -5.48
C LEU A 56 -16.87 -1.81 -6.22
N GLY A 57 -16.53 -1.46 -7.47
CA GLY A 57 -17.21 -0.42 -8.25
C GLY A 57 -16.94 0.99 -7.75
N ILE A 58 -15.84 1.20 -7.04
CA ILE A 58 -15.41 2.48 -6.49
C ILE A 58 -14.34 3.09 -7.41
N GLU A 59 -14.40 4.39 -7.61
CA GLU A 59 -13.42 5.10 -8.43
C GLU A 59 -12.01 5.02 -7.83
N ARG A 60 -11.01 4.77 -8.67
CA ARG A 60 -9.58 4.75 -8.30
C ARG A 60 -9.14 6.12 -7.80
N VAL A 61 -8.18 6.13 -6.89
CA VAL A 61 -7.52 7.36 -6.43
C VAL A 61 -6.39 7.75 -7.38
N TRP A 62 -5.66 6.77 -7.90
CA TRP A 62 -4.55 7.01 -8.80
C TRP A 62 -4.91 6.68 -10.25
N THR A 63 -5.13 7.72 -11.05
CA THR A 63 -5.63 7.59 -12.43
C THR A 63 -4.56 7.81 -13.50
N ASP A 64 -3.37 8.30 -13.14
CA ASP A 64 -2.26 8.49 -14.07
C ASP A 64 -1.62 7.14 -14.43
N LYS A 65 -1.98 6.62 -15.62
CA LYS A 65 -1.53 5.31 -16.11
C LYS A 65 -0.03 5.25 -16.38
N GLU A 66 0.61 6.35 -16.76
CA GLU A 66 2.04 6.38 -17.00
C GLU A 66 2.80 6.25 -15.68
N ALA A 67 2.45 7.06 -14.69
CA ALA A 67 3.04 7.00 -13.37
C ALA A 67 2.78 5.64 -12.68
N THR A 68 1.57 5.09 -12.76
CA THR A 68 1.23 3.80 -12.13
C THR A 68 2.02 2.63 -12.68
N SER A 69 2.37 2.65 -13.97
CA SER A 69 3.11 1.56 -14.62
C SER A 69 4.49 1.28 -13.98
N ALA A 70 5.11 2.28 -13.37
CA ALA A 70 6.38 2.13 -12.66
C ALA A 70 6.26 1.35 -11.34
N TYR A 71 5.05 1.21 -10.81
CA TYR A 71 4.75 0.55 -9.53
C TYR A 71 4.00 -0.77 -9.71
N ASP A 72 3.81 -1.17 -10.95
CA ASP A 72 3.11 -2.42 -11.26
C ASP A 72 4.01 -3.63 -11.01
N ARG A 73 3.37 -4.78 -10.81
CA ARG A 73 4.07 -6.05 -10.60
C ARG A 73 4.95 -6.37 -11.81
N GLY A 74 6.23 -6.58 -11.57
CA GLY A 74 7.21 -6.91 -12.61
C GLY A 74 7.77 -5.68 -13.34
N SER A 75 7.45 -4.45 -12.89
CA SER A 75 8.11 -3.24 -13.38
C SER A 75 9.62 -3.28 -13.08
N ALA A 76 10.38 -2.47 -13.82
CA ALA A 76 11.81 -2.29 -13.55
C ALA A 76 12.03 -1.67 -12.15
N LEU A 77 13.20 -1.92 -11.55
CA LEU A 77 13.57 -1.28 -10.29
C LEU A 77 13.52 0.25 -10.42
N LEU A 78 12.86 0.88 -9.48
CA LEU A 78 12.72 2.32 -9.43
C LEU A 78 13.99 2.93 -8.81
N THR A 79 14.97 3.20 -9.68
CA THR A 79 16.28 3.76 -9.30
C THR A 79 16.45 5.22 -9.71
N ASP A 80 15.55 5.73 -10.53
CA ASP A 80 15.57 7.09 -11.06
C ASP A 80 14.56 7.96 -10.33
N SER A 81 15.05 8.94 -9.57
CA SER A 81 14.21 9.89 -8.84
C SER A 81 13.29 10.70 -9.78
N GLY A 82 13.69 10.88 -11.05
CA GLY A 82 12.86 11.58 -12.04
C GLY A 82 11.61 10.80 -12.48
N LYS A 83 11.55 9.49 -12.19
CA LYS A 83 10.39 8.63 -12.48
C LYS A 83 9.60 8.27 -11.22
N ALA A 84 10.18 8.51 -10.06
CA ALA A 84 9.53 8.22 -8.79
C ALA A 84 8.57 9.34 -8.43
N VAL A 85 7.37 8.97 -8.01
CA VAL A 85 6.42 9.91 -7.40
C VAL A 85 6.93 10.28 -6.01
N GLU A 86 6.83 11.56 -5.64
CA GLU A 86 7.19 12.03 -4.31
C GLU A 86 6.52 11.18 -3.21
N LEU A 87 7.29 10.77 -2.19
CA LEU A 87 6.79 9.91 -1.13
C LEU A 87 5.60 10.53 -0.40
N SER A 88 5.63 11.84 -0.18
CA SER A 88 4.50 12.57 0.43
C SER A 88 3.22 12.47 -0.40
N THR A 89 3.34 12.58 -1.72
CA THR A 89 2.20 12.43 -2.64
C THR A 89 1.63 11.02 -2.59
N LEU A 90 2.49 10.00 -2.59
CA LEU A 90 2.05 8.60 -2.44
C LEU A 90 1.33 8.37 -1.10
N LEU A 91 1.85 8.93 -0.02
CA LEU A 91 1.25 8.84 1.31
C LEU A 91 -0.09 9.55 1.39
N ASP A 92 -0.21 10.73 0.79
CA ASP A 92 -1.47 11.48 0.75
C ASP A 92 -2.55 10.68 0.00
N MET A 93 -2.22 10.11 -1.16
CA MET A 93 -3.14 9.23 -1.90
C MET A 93 -3.48 7.97 -1.10
N PHE A 94 -2.49 7.32 -0.47
CA PHE A 94 -2.71 6.14 0.36
C PHE A 94 -3.62 6.44 1.56
N ASN A 95 -3.46 7.60 2.19
CA ASN A 95 -4.30 8.05 3.29
C ASN A 95 -5.74 8.35 2.84
N GLN A 96 -5.94 8.90 1.63
CA GLN A 96 -7.26 9.15 1.04
C GLN A 96 -8.03 7.85 0.77
N THR A 97 -7.34 6.74 0.50
CA THR A 97 -8.01 5.45 0.28
C THR A 97 -8.61 4.86 1.55
N GLN A 98 -8.05 5.15 2.73
CA GLN A 98 -8.42 4.46 3.96
C GLN A 98 -9.89 4.59 4.37
N PRO A 99 -10.50 5.79 4.46
CA PRO A 99 -11.90 5.93 4.84
C PRO A 99 -12.83 5.27 3.79
N ARG A 100 -12.52 5.41 2.51
CA ARG A 100 -13.32 4.83 1.42
C ARG A 100 -13.29 3.30 1.46
N LEU A 101 -12.11 2.73 1.75
CA LEU A 101 -11.95 1.28 1.89
C LEU A 101 -12.74 0.73 3.08
N LEU A 102 -12.69 1.41 4.22
CA LEU A 102 -13.45 0.97 5.41
C LEU A 102 -14.96 1.04 5.19
N GLU A 103 -15.46 2.10 4.55
CA GLU A 103 -16.86 2.25 4.18
C GLU A 103 -17.31 1.12 3.23
N ALA A 104 -16.50 0.82 2.22
CA ALA A 104 -16.78 -0.27 1.28
C ALA A 104 -16.80 -1.65 1.95
N ILE A 105 -15.87 -1.90 2.88
CA ILE A 105 -15.86 -3.16 3.66
C ILE A 105 -17.08 -3.24 4.58
N GLU A 106 -17.54 -2.13 5.15
CA GLU A 106 -18.75 -2.10 5.97
C GLU A 106 -20.00 -2.42 5.14
N HIS A 107 -20.10 -1.84 3.93
CA HIS A 107 -21.18 -2.18 3.01
C HIS A 107 -21.15 -3.66 2.63
N LEU A 108 -20.01 -4.19 2.23
CA LEU A 108 -19.83 -5.59 1.90
C LEU A 108 -20.12 -6.54 3.10
N ASN A 109 -19.92 -6.05 4.31
CA ASN A 109 -20.25 -6.79 5.53
C ASN A 109 -21.77 -6.88 5.79
N SER A 110 -22.53 -5.84 5.42
CA SER A 110 -23.99 -5.80 5.52
C SER A 110 -24.70 -6.49 4.36
N GLU A 111 -24.11 -6.45 3.18
CA GLU A 111 -24.63 -7.04 1.95
C GLU A 111 -23.54 -7.92 1.29
N PRO A 112 -23.27 -9.12 1.82
CA PRO A 112 -22.25 -9.99 1.28
C PRO A 112 -22.60 -10.52 -0.10
N THR A 113 -21.56 -10.80 -0.91
CA THR A 113 -21.77 -11.39 -2.24
C THR A 113 -22.19 -12.85 -2.15
N GLU A 114 -23.02 -13.33 -3.12
CA GLU A 114 -23.51 -14.72 -3.12
C GLU A 114 -22.37 -15.74 -3.24
N ASP A 115 -21.30 -15.42 -3.96
CA ASP A 115 -20.17 -16.33 -4.20
C ASP A 115 -18.94 -16.07 -3.32
N GLY A 116 -18.96 -15.05 -2.47
CA GLY A 116 -17.89 -14.70 -1.52
C GLY A 116 -16.59 -14.22 -2.15
N LYS A 117 -16.55 -14.05 -3.49
CA LYS A 117 -15.29 -13.71 -4.18
C LYS A 117 -14.76 -12.31 -3.91
N LEU A 118 -15.64 -11.34 -3.68
CA LEU A 118 -15.22 -10.00 -3.29
C LEU A 118 -14.59 -9.99 -1.90
N GLU A 119 -15.21 -10.70 -0.96
CA GLU A 119 -14.71 -10.85 0.41
C GLU A 119 -13.33 -11.52 0.42
N GLU A 120 -13.16 -12.56 -0.39
CA GLU A 120 -11.88 -13.26 -0.54
C GLU A 120 -10.82 -12.33 -1.15
N ALA A 121 -11.17 -11.56 -2.18
CA ALA A 121 -10.27 -10.58 -2.77
C ALA A 121 -9.84 -9.50 -1.77
N VAL A 122 -10.79 -8.94 -1.02
CA VAL A 122 -10.50 -7.94 0.02
C VAL A 122 -9.58 -8.53 1.10
N ALA A 123 -9.79 -9.78 1.51
CA ALA A 123 -8.93 -10.47 2.48
C ALA A 123 -7.51 -10.71 1.91
N PHE A 124 -7.41 -11.14 0.65
CA PHE A 124 -6.13 -11.33 -0.02
C PHE A 124 -5.32 -10.03 -0.11
N TYR A 125 -5.95 -8.93 -0.51
CA TYR A 125 -5.24 -7.65 -0.60
C TYR A 125 -4.85 -7.09 0.78
N ASN A 126 -5.59 -7.39 1.85
CA ASN A 126 -5.16 -7.08 3.21
C ASN A 126 -3.89 -7.86 3.61
N PHE A 127 -3.82 -9.15 3.29
CA PHE A 127 -2.62 -9.95 3.48
C PHE A 127 -1.45 -9.39 2.67
N HIS A 128 -1.67 -9.05 1.40
CA HIS A 128 -0.67 -8.48 0.51
C HIS A 128 -0.11 -7.16 1.04
N GLU A 129 -0.97 -6.26 1.54
CA GLU A 129 -0.55 -5.01 2.19
C GLU A 129 0.29 -5.28 3.45
N SER A 130 -0.10 -6.25 4.26
CA SER A 130 0.65 -6.65 5.47
C SER A 130 2.02 -7.22 5.11
N TYR A 131 2.13 -7.98 4.03
CA TYR A 131 3.40 -8.51 3.52
C TYR A 131 4.35 -7.38 3.12
N HIS A 132 3.87 -6.39 2.37
CA HIS A 132 4.67 -5.24 1.97
C HIS A 132 5.03 -4.32 3.14
N LEU A 133 4.15 -4.15 4.11
CA LEU A 133 4.49 -3.45 5.36
C LEU A 133 5.67 -4.10 6.07
N GLY A 134 5.73 -5.43 6.11
CA GLY A 134 6.89 -6.15 6.67
C GLY A 134 8.19 -5.82 5.93
N GLN A 135 8.16 -5.72 4.59
CA GLN A 135 9.31 -5.32 3.80
C GLN A 135 9.73 -3.87 4.09
N ILE A 136 8.78 -2.94 4.17
CA ILE A 136 9.04 -1.53 4.53
C ILE A 136 9.69 -1.43 5.92
N ALA A 137 9.21 -2.21 6.89
CA ALA A 137 9.75 -2.23 8.24
C ALA A 137 11.21 -2.72 8.29
N ILE A 138 11.56 -3.71 7.45
CA ILE A 138 12.95 -4.17 7.30
C ILE A 138 13.80 -3.07 6.65
N LEU A 139 13.33 -2.44 5.57
CA LEU A 139 14.06 -1.39 4.88
C LEU A 139 14.29 -0.16 5.77
N ARG A 140 13.33 0.21 6.60
CA ARG A 140 13.51 1.25 7.62
C ARG A 140 14.72 0.96 8.52
N ARG A 141 14.93 -0.28 8.92
CA ARG A 141 16.09 -0.70 9.72
C ARG A 141 17.38 -0.67 8.92
N VAL A 142 17.34 -1.04 7.63
CA VAL A 142 18.51 -0.93 6.72
C VAL A 142 18.96 0.53 6.61
N LEU A 143 18.03 1.49 6.65
CA LEU A 143 18.30 2.93 6.70
C LEU A 143 18.80 3.42 8.08
N GLY A 144 19.04 2.53 9.04
CA GLY A 144 19.52 2.88 10.38
C GLY A 144 18.45 3.51 11.29
N LYS A 145 17.18 3.45 10.92
CA LYS A 145 16.09 4.00 11.73
C LYS A 145 15.53 2.94 12.69
N GLU A 146 15.05 3.38 13.84
CA GLU A 146 14.48 2.47 14.85
C GLU A 146 13.22 1.76 14.36
N SER A 147 13.02 0.53 14.86
CA SER A 147 11.77 -0.21 14.62
C SER A 147 10.60 0.47 15.33
N VAL A 148 9.46 0.57 14.65
CA VAL A 148 8.21 1.09 15.21
C VAL A 148 7.50 0.02 16.05
N ILE A 149 7.59 -1.24 15.64
CA ILE A 149 7.05 -2.38 16.40
C ILE A 149 8.18 -2.94 17.25
N LYS A 150 7.99 -2.89 18.56
CA LYS A 150 8.92 -3.41 19.58
C LYS A 150 8.41 -4.73 20.14
#